data_9a0fe8224fda54821428085bf1085565
#
_entry.id   9a0fe8224fda54821428085bf1085565
#
_cell.length_a   1.000
_cell.length_b   1.000
_cell.length_c   1.000
_cell.angle_alpha   90.00
_cell.angle_beta   90.00
_cell.angle_gamma   90.00
#
_symmetry.space_group_name_H-M   'P 1'
#
loop_
_entity.id
_entity.type
_entity.pdbx_description
1 polymer ?
#
loop_
_entity_poly.entity_id
_entity_poly.type
_entity_poly.pdbx_seq_one_letter_code
_entity_poly.pdbx_strand_id
1 'polypeptide(L)'
;DPPARQMHIGCGCFLETLRLGASTLGQKAQIERLPEGEYAYSQIGHVPVARIRVVPSDVDVLPLSSAIYSRQTNRSFYTGDLITTIEFEAIIAKTIPAHARIICENQTNSLKRLIDILYEGMVVETQTYETYDESRIWFRSSQKKIETMRDGINLRTDGSSGIMLKIMEFIVDESNPKSWHSDTAKNAFLKRYRQKMDSAEGVVMFQTDTNTTLDWLKTGEDYVRFQLAADQMGFVIHPVSQVLQEYPEMDALRTKFAELMGVSEPAKIQMGV
;
A
#
# COMPACT_ATOMS: atom_id res chain seq x y z
N ASP A 1 6.13 8.18 -11.38
CA ASP A 1 5.76 6.81 -11.79
C ASP A 1 4.61 6.88 -12.81
N PRO A 2 4.89 7.10 -14.12
CA PRO A 2 3.88 6.95 -15.15
C PRO A 2 3.54 5.44 -15.26
N PRO A 3 2.26 5.05 -15.30
CA PRO A 3 1.06 5.85 -15.55
C PRO A 3 0.31 6.33 -14.29
N ALA A 4 0.98 6.52 -13.17
CA ALA A 4 0.40 6.94 -11.88
C ALA A 4 -0.62 5.92 -11.29
N ARG A 5 -0.36 4.64 -11.50
CA ARG A 5 -1.21 3.53 -11.05
C ARG A 5 -1.45 3.56 -9.53
N GLN A 6 -0.40 3.75 -8.75
CA GLN A 6 -0.51 3.80 -7.28
C GLN A 6 -1.36 4.97 -6.78
N MET A 7 -1.35 6.11 -7.49
CA MET A 7 -2.22 7.25 -7.17
C MET A 7 -3.69 6.89 -7.41
N HIS A 8 -4.02 6.19 -8.51
CA HIS A 8 -5.38 5.75 -8.79
C HIS A 8 -5.87 4.68 -7.81
N ILE A 9 -4.99 3.75 -7.41
CA ILE A 9 -5.28 2.81 -6.31
C ILE A 9 -5.60 3.59 -5.03
N GLY A 10 -4.83 4.62 -4.70
CA GLY A 10 -5.11 5.53 -3.58
C GLY A 10 -6.47 6.23 -3.69
N CYS A 11 -6.85 6.69 -4.89
CA CYS A 11 -8.18 7.23 -5.15
C CYS A 11 -9.27 6.17 -4.87
N GLY A 12 -9.07 4.93 -5.31
CA GLY A 12 -9.98 3.82 -5.01
C GLY A 12 -10.15 3.57 -3.51
N CYS A 13 -9.03 3.63 -2.76
CA CYS A 13 -9.06 3.53 -1.30
C CYS A 13 -9.91 4.63 -0.67
N PHE A 14 -9.79 5.86 -1.17
CA PHE A 14 -10.63 6.98 -0.71
C PHE A 14 -12.11 6.74 -1.02
N LEU A 15 -12.45 6.32 -2.25
CA LEU A 15 -13.83 6.10 -2.67
C LEU A 15 -14.54 5.06 -1.79
N GLU A 16 -13.87 3.95 -1.49
CA GLU A 16 -14.44 2.91 -0.62
C GLU A 16 -14.57 3.38 0.83
N THR A 17 -13.55 4.05 1.37
CA THR A 17 -13.60 4.63 2.72
C THR A 17 -14.76 5.61 2.84
N LEU A 18 -14.97 6.46 1.82
CA LEU A 18 -16.10 7.38 1.78
C LEU A 18 -17.45 6.65 1.74
N ARG A 19 -17.56 5.59 0.93
CA ARG A 19 -18.79 4.78 0.83
C ARG A 19 -19.16 4.14 2.16
N LEU A 20 -18.17 3.57 2.84
CA LEU A 20 -18.33 2.96 4.15
C LEU A 20 -18.68 4.02 5.22
N GLY A 21 -17.95 5.14 5.24
CA GLY A 21 -18.18 6.22 6.19
C GLY A 21 -19.55 6.90 6.01
N ALA A 22 -20.00 7.09 4.79
CA ALA A 22 -21.33 7.66 4.52
C ALA A 22 -22.46 6.81 5.14
N SER A 23 -22.32 5.47 5.12
CA SER A 23 -23.33 4.57 5.72
C SER A 23 -23.49 4.77 7.22
N THR A 24 -22.42 5.14 7.94
CA THR A 24 -22.49 5.42 9.39
C THR A 24 -23.26 6.69 9.73
N LEU A 25 -23.50 7.54 8.73
CA LEU A 25 -24.21 8.81 8.85
C LEU A 25 -25.63 8.76 8.27
N GLY A 26 -26.15 7.56 7.98
CA GLY A 26 -27.46 7.42 7.31
C GLY A 26 -27.44 7.97 5.88
N GLN A 27 -26.29 7.89 5.21
CA GLN A 27 -26.13 8.41 3.85
C GLN A 27 -25.57 7.33 2.92
N LYS A 28 -25.83 7.50 1.63
CA LYS A 28 -25.28 6.66 0.56
C LYS A 28 -24.43 7.50 -0.38
N ALA A 29 -23.19 7.09 -0.58
CA ALA A 29 -22.34 7.65 -1.63
C ALA A 29 -22.67 6.95 -2.96
N GLN A 30 -23.14 7.70 -3.93
CA GLN A 30 -23.30 7.31 -5.32
C GLN A 30 -22.02 7.69 -6.04
N ILE A 31 -21.26 6.71 -6.53
CA ILE A 31 -19.94 6.90 -7.10
C ILE A 31 -19.97 6.47 -8.57
N GLU A 32 -19.75 7.42 -9.47
CA GLU A 32 -19.52 7.23 -10.89
C GLU A 32 -18.01 7.35 -11.13
N ARG A 33 -17.35 6.23 -11.45
CA ARG A 33 -15.90 6.18 -11.72
C ARG A 33 -15.65 6.55 -13.16
N LEU A 34 -14.62 7.34 -13.41
CA LEU A 34 -14.22 7.80 -14.73
C LEU A 34 -15.39 8.38 -15.53
N PRO A 35 -16.08 9.43 -15.03
CA PRO A 35 -17.32 9.94 -15.63
C PRO A 35 -17.12 10.51 -17.04
N GLU A 36 -15.88 10.77 -17.44
CA GLU A 36 -15.50 11.23 -18.78
C GLU A 36 -14.73 10.15 -19.57
N GLY A 37 -14.74 8.90 -19.07
CA GLY A 37 -14.01 7.77 -19.65
C GLY A 37 -12.56 7.65 -19.20
N GLU A 38 -11.83 6.69 -19.77
CA GLU A 38 -10.40 6.51 -19.59
C GLU A 38 -9.63 7.72 -20.16
N TYR A 39 -8.52 8.08 -19.53
CA TYR A 39 -7.71 9.23 -19.90
C TYR A 39 -6.20 8.93 -19.86
N ALA A 40 -5.44 9.70 -20.63
CA ALA A 40 -3.99 9.57 -20.68
C ALA A 40 -3.31 10.22 -19.45
N TYR A 41 -2.08 9.80 -19.16
CA TYR A 41 -1.26 10.35 -18.07
C TYR A 41 -1.18 11.90 -18.09
N SER A 42 -1.08 12.50 -19.28
CA SER A 42 -1.02 13.95 -19.45
C SER A 42 -2.30 14.69 -19.04
N GLN A 43 -3.39 13.97 -18.84
CA GLN A 43 -4.69 14.54 -18.43
C GLN A 43 -4.95 14.44 -16.93
N ILE A 44 -4.03 13.83 -16.17
CA ILE A 44 -4.12 13.76 -14.69
C ILE A 44 -4.18 15.19 -14.13
N GLY A 45 -5.14 15.39 -13.21
CA GLY A 45 -5.42 16.71 -12.64
C GLY A 45 -6.36 17.59 -13.48
N HIS A 46 -6.67 17.20 -14.72
CA HIS A 46 -7.58 17.92 -15.60
C HIS A 46 -8.92 17.20 -15.81
N VAL A 47 -8.91 15.87 -15.68
CA VAL A 47 -10.10 15.02 -15.84
C VAL A 47 -10.48 14.41 -14.49
N PRO A 48 -11.76 14.37 -14.12
CA PRO A 48 -12.20 13.84 -12.84
C PRO A 48 -12.03 12.32 -12.79
N VAL A 49 -11.40 11.82 -11.73
CA VAL A 49 -11.27 10.38 -11.44
C VAL A 49 -12.63 9.76 -11.10
N ALA A 50 -13.46 10.51 -10.38
CA ALA A 50 -14.82 10.07 -10.03
C ALA A 50 -15.72 11.27 -9.80
N ARG A 51 -17.04 11.07 -10.04
CA ARG A 51 -18.10 11.96 -9.59
C ARG A 51 -18.81 11.33 -8.41
N ILE A 52 -18.96 12.08 -7.32
CA ILE A 52 -19.54 11.58 -6.07
C ILE A 52 -20.76 12.42 -5.73
N ARG A 53 -21.86 11.74 -5.40
CA ARG A 53 -23.06 12.35 -4.83
C ARG A 53 -23.41 11.63 -3.53
N VAL A 54 -23.47 12.35 -2.43
CA VAL A 54 -23.89 11.82 -1.14
C VAL A 54 -25.35 12.22 -0.93
N VAL A 55 -26.20 11.24 -0.64
CA VAL A 55 -27.66 11.43 -0.47
C VAL A 55 -28.13 10.75 0.82
N PRO A 56 -29.16 11.26 1.50
CA PRO A 56 -29.81 10.55 2.61
C PRO A 56 -30.28 9.16 2.14
N SER A 57 -30.16 8.16 3.01
CA SER A 57 -30.55 6.79 2.68
C SER A 57 -30.83 5.99 3.95
N ASP A 58 -31.81 5.11 3.89
CA ASP A 58 -32.14 4.16 4.95
C ASP A 58 -31.31 2.86 4.86
N VAL A 59 -30.15 2.90 4.19
CA VAL A 59 -29.27 1.72 4.12
C VAL A 59 -28.66 1.42 5.50
N ASP A 60 -28.53 0.14 5.81
CA ASP A 60 -27.83 -0.32 7.01
C ASP A 60 -26.37 0.13 7.01
N VAL A 61 -25.86 0.33 8.20
CA VAL A 61 -24.42 0.58 8.39
C VAL A 61 -23.61 -0.59 7.85
N LEU A 62 -22.70 -0.31 6.96
CA LEU A 62 -21.89 -1.35 6.31
C LEU A 62 -20.92 -1.99 7.29
N PRO A 63 -20.81 -3.34 7.34
CA PRO A 63 -20.11 -4.05 8.42
C PRO A 63 -18.63 -3.65 8.62
N LEU A 64 -17.92 -3.33 7.55
CA LEU A 64 -16.51 -2.94 7.62
C LEU A 64 -16.28 -1.51 8.11
N SER A 65 -17.32 -0.68 8.19
CA SER A 65 -17.19 0.73 8.61
C SER A 65 -16.69 0.89 10.04
N SER A 66 -16.94 -0.07 10.93
CA SER A 66 -16.48 -0.03 12.32
C SER A 66 -14.95 -0.04 12.45
N ALA A 67 -14.23 -0.59 11.47
CA ALA A 67 -12.77 -0.65 11.47
C ALA A 67 -12.08 0.57 10.84
N ILE A 68 -12.82 1.56 10.32
CA ILE A 68 -12.22 2.72 9.63
C ILE A 68 -11.24 3.47 10.55
N TYR A 69 -11.56 3.60 11.83
CA TYR A 69 -10.75 4.36 12.80
C TYR A 69 -9.71 3.51 13.53
N SER A 70 -9.87 2.18 13.61
CA SER A 70 -8.92 1.27 14.26
C SER A 70 -7.81 0.81 13.33
N ARG A 71 -8.11 0.65 12.02
CA ARG A 71 -7.14 0.12 11.06
C ARG A 71 -5.84 0.95 11.02
N GLN A 72 -4.72 0.26 11.02
CA GLN A 72 -3.39 0.87 10.91
C GLN A 72 -2.57 0.18 9.82
N THR A 73 -1.64 0.93 9.21
CA THR A 73 -0.54 0.32 8.46
C THR A 73 0.55 -0.06 9.45
N ASN A 74 0.84 -1.36 9.57
CA ASN A 74 1.94 -1.81 10.42
C ASN A 74 3.28 -1.68 9.68
N ARG A 75 4.19 -0.91 10.25
CA ARG A 75 5.59 -0.82 9.77
C ARG A 75 6.58 -1.35 10.82
N SER A 76 6.08 -1.99 11.86
CA SER A 76 6.87 -2.71 12.87
C SER A 76 7.09 -4.16 12.45
N PHE A 77 7.81 -4.92 13.30
CA PHE A 77 7.95 -6.36 13.12
C PHE A 77 6.62 -7.06 13.38
N TYR A 78 6.37 -8.13 12.67
CA TYR A 78 5.29 -9.07 12.96
C TYR A 78 5.75 -10.06 14.05
N THR A 79 4.81 -10.59 14.82
CA THR A 79 5.11 -11.36 16.03
C THR A 79 4.23 -12.60 16.20
N GLY A 80 3.60 -13.04 15.14
CA GLY A 80 2.73 -14.22 15.14
C GLY A 80 3.35 -15.42 14.42
N ASP A 81 2.52 -16.41 14.19
CA ASP A 81 2.80 -17.54 13.33
C ASP A 81 2.36 -17.21 11.88
N LEU A 82 2.75 -18.04 10.91
CA LEU A 82 2.28 -17.92 9.54
C LEU A 82 0.75 -17.93 9.49
N ILE A 83 0.16 -16.99 8.78
CA ILE A 83 -1.29 -16.97 8.57
C ILE A 83 -1.74 -18.30 7.94
N THR A 84 -2.73 -18.93 8.55
CA THR A 84 -3.30 -20.17 8.02
C THR A 84 -4.23 -19.91 6.85
N THR A 85 -4.42 -20.93 6.00
CA THR A 85 -5.39 -20.85 4.90
C THR A 85 -6.80 -20.53 5.40
N ILE A 86 -7.20 -21.10 6.55
CA ILE A 86 -8.52 -20.87 7.14
C ILE A 86 -8.70 -19.41 7.56
N GLU A 87 -7.70 -18.82 8.21
CA GLU A 87 -7.72 -17.40 8.60
C GLU A 87 -7.79 -16.49 7.37
N PHE A 88 -6.99 -16.79 6.35
CA PHE A 88 -7.03 -16.01 5.10
C PHE A 88 -8.40 -16.12 4.42
N GLU A 89 -8.96 -17.32 4.28
CA GLU A 89 -10.30 -17.52 3.70
C GLU A 89 -11.37 -16.77 4.49
N ALA A 90 -11.28 -16.73 5.82
CA ALA A 90 -12.18 -15.98 6.66
C ALA A 90 -12.06 -14.47 6.44
N ILE A 91 -10.85 -13.92 6.25
CA ILE A 91 -10.64 -12.52 5.87
C ILE A 91 -11.26 -12.25 4.50
N ILE A 92 -11.05 -13.12 3.50
CA ILE A 92 -11.63 -12.98 2.16
C ILE A 92 -13.15 -13.00 2.21
N ALA A 93 -13.75 -13.93 2.96
CA ALA A 93 -15.20 -14.01 3.12
C ALA A 93 -15.79 -12.70 3.70
N LYS A 94 -15.07 -12.08 4.63
CA LYS A 94 -15.46 -10.79 5.22
C LYS A 94 -15.18 -9.61 4.28
N THR A 95 -14.14 -9.68 3.46
CA THR A 95 -13.76 -8.66 2.46
C THR A 95 -14.82 -8.53 1.38
N ILE A 96 -15.37 -9.65 0.90
CA ILE A 96 -16.26 -9.72 -0.27
C ILE A 96 -15.64 -8.94 -1.45
N PRO A 97 -14.48 -9.39 -1.97
CA PRO A 97 -13.79 -8.68 -3.05
C PRO A 97 -14.71 -8.63 -4.27
N ALA A 98 -14.78 -7.47 -4.93
CA ALA A 98 -15.68 -7.24 -6.03
C ALA A 98 -15.01 -7.24 -7.41
N HIS A 99 -13.67 -7.17 -7.45
CA HIS A 99 -12.93 -6.99 -8.70
C HIS A 99 -11.60 -7.73 -8.74
N ALA A 100 -10.72 -7.52 -7.77
CA ALA A 100 -9.41 -8.16 -7.74
C ALA A 100 -9.51 -9.61 -7.25
N ARG A 101 -8.74 -10.50 -7.90
CA ARG A 101 -8.41 -11.80 -7.32
C ARG A 101 -7.37 -11.57 -6.22
N ILE A 102 -7.67 -11.99 -5.01
CA ILE A 102 -6.76 -11.85 -3.87
C ILE A 102 -6.07 -13.20 -3.64
N ILE A 103 -4.74 -13.20 -3.64
CA ILE A 103 -3.88 -14.39 -3.55
C ILE A 103 -3.04 -14.25 -2.30
N CYS A 104 -3.01 -15.26 -1.45
CA CYS A 104 -2.13 -15.32 -0.27
C CYS A 104 -1.01 -16.33 -0.49
N GLU A 105 0.20 -15.92 -0.19
CA GLU A 105 1.34 -16.82 -0.09
C GLU A 105 1.76 -16.94 1.38
N ASN A 106 1.56 -18.13 1.92
CA ASN A 106 1.86 -18.46 3.32
C ASN A 106 2.69 -19.76 3.48
N GLN A 107 3.14 -20.35 2.36
CA GLN A 107 3.99 -21.55 2.41
C GLN A 107 5.45 -21.13 2.57
N THR A 108 6.13 -21.62 3.58
CA THR A 108 7.46 -21.18 4.00
C THR A 108 8.45 -20.96 2.84
N ASN A 109 8.57 -21.89 1.92
CA ASN A 109 9.57 -21.82 0.85
C ASN A 109 9.20 -20.81 -0.25
N SER A 110 7.94 -20.73 -0.64
CA SER A 110 7.46 -19.79 -1.66
C SER A 110 7.30 -18.40 -1.06
N LEU A 111 6.85 -18.28 0.18
CA LEU A 111 6.83 -17.01 0.92
C LEU A 111 8.24 -16.40 1.00
N LYS A 112 9.25 -17.20 1.34
CA LYS A 112 10.63 -16.69 1.37
C LYS A 112 11.08 -16.14 0.02
N ARG A 113 10.83 -16.87 -1.08
CA ARG A 113 11.19 -16.40 -2.43
C ARG A 113 10.45 -15.11 -2.80
N LEU A 114 9.18 -15.02 -2.39
CA LEU A 114 8.38 -13.82 -2.63
C LEU A 114 8.92 -12.64 -1.81
N ILE A 115 9.23 -12.84 -0.54
CA ILE A 115 9.88 -11.82 0.31
C ILE A 115 11.23 -11.38 -0.27
N ASP A 116 12.04 -12.29 -0.79
CA ASP A 116 13.33 -11.96 -1.40
C ASP A 116 13.16 -11.00 -2.58
N ILE A 117 12.24 -11.29 -3.50
CA ILE A 117 12.02 -10.42 -4.67
C ILE A 117 11.37 -9.08 -4.31
N LEU A 118 10.48 -9.05 -3.32
CA LEU A 118 9.89 -7.82 -2.79
C LEU A 118 10.95 -6.95 -2.12
N TYR A 119 11.88 -7.56 -1.39
CA TYR A 119 13.04 -6.86 -0.80
C TYR A 119 13.97 -6.31 -1.87
N GLU A 120 14.26 -7.07 -2.94
CA GLU A 120 15.03 -6.57 -4.09
C GLU A 120 14.39 -5.32 -4.70
N GLY A 121 13.06 -5.22 -4.75
CA GLY A 121 12.35 -4.01 -5.17
C GLY A 121 12.69 -2.79 -4.32
N MET A 122 12.77 -2.94 -3.00
CA MET A 122 13.21 -1.87 -2.10
C MET A 122 14.69 -1.52 -2.31
N VAL A 123 15.53 -2.51 -2.62
CA VAL A 123 16.95 -2.25 -2.94
C VAL A 123 17.06 -1.40 -4.20
N VAL A 124 16.33 -1.73 -5.27
CA VAL A 124 16.32 -0.95 -6.52
C VAL A 124 15.83 0.48 -6.24
N GLU A 125 14.70 0.65 -5.52
CA GLU A 125 14.17 1.96 -5.16
C GLU A 125 15.19 2.80 -4.39
N THR A 126 15.89 2.19 -3.41
CA THR A 126 16.90 2.88 -2.58
C THR A 126 18.17 3.24 -3.38
N GLN A 127 18.53 2.46 -4.39
CA GLN A 127 19.69 2.70 -5.24
C GLN A 127 19.42 3.71 -6.35
N THR A 128 18.17 3.85 -6.79
CA THR A 128 17.76 4.85 -7.78
C THR A 128 17.65 6.20 -7.09
N TYR A 129 18.45 7.17 -7.52
CA TYR A 129 18.59 8.46 -6.84
C TYR A 129 17.24 9.18 -6.72
N GLU A 130 16.52 9.28 -7.81
CA GLU A 130 15.28 10.05 -7.93
C GLU A 130 14.17 9.51 -7.02
N THR A 131 13.99 8.19 -6.97
CA THR A 131 12.96 7.54 -6.13
C THR A 131 13.30 7.62 -4.65
N TYR A 132 14.59 7.46 -4.31
CA TYR A 132 15.04 7.57 -2.91
C TYR A 132 15.05 9.01 -2.42
N ASP A 133 15.33 9.99 -3.31
CA ASP A 133 15.24 11.42 -2.97
C ASP A 133 13.79 11.88 -2.81
N GLU A 134 12.85 11.33 -3.59
CA GLU A 134 11.42 11.57 -3.36
C GLU A 134 11.00 11.12 -1.95
N SER A 135 11.44 9.96 -1.50
CA SER A 135 11.21 9.49 -0.13
C SER A 135 11.75 10.47 0.91
N ARG A 136 12.92 11.10 0.67
CA ARG A 136 13.51 12.15 1.51
C ARG A 136 12.61 13.40 1.56
N ILE A 137 12.12 13.84 0.43
CA ILE A 137 11.26 15.04 0.33
C ILE A 137 9.96 14.86 1.14
N TRP A 138 9.42 13.65 1.17
CA TRP A 138 8.21 13.31 1.94
C TRP A 138 8.49 12.88 3.39
N PHE A 139 9.75 12.88 3.82
CA PHE A 139 10.10 12.53 5.20
C PHE A 139 10.00 13.73 6.14
N ARG A 140 9.57 13.49 7.38
CA ARG A 140 9.43 14.50 8.44
C ARG A 140 10.16 14.03 9.69
N SER A 141 11.41 14.50 9.86
CA SER A 141 12.30 14.05 10.94
C SER A 141 11.94 14.60 12.32
N SER A 142 11.24 15.74 12.41
CA SER A 142 10.99 16.40 13.68
C SER A 142 9.49 16.54 13.99
N GLN A 143 9.15 16.53 15.28
CA GLN A 143 7.79 16.75 15.77
C GLN A 143 7.20 18.07 15.24
N LYS A 144 7.99 19.14 15.22
CA LYS A 144 7.57 20.44 14.67
C LYS A 144 7.14 20.35 13.21
N LYS A 145 7.92 19.62 12.36
CA LYS A 145 7.57 19.44 10.95
C LYS A 145 6.30 18.60 10.79
N ILE A 146 6.16 17.54 11.58
CA ILE A 146 4.95 16.69 11.59
C ILE A 146 3.70 17.53 11.89
N GLU A 147 3.74 18.37 12.93
CA GLU A 147 2.61 19.19 13.35
C GLU A 147 2.29 20.33 12.38
N THR A 148 3.32 20.90 11.73
CA THR A 148 3.15 22.03 10.81
C THR A 148 2.68 21.59 9.43
N MET A 149 3.30 20.55 8.86
CA MET A 149 3.05 20.11 7.49
C MET A 149 1.86 19.15 7.40
N ARG A 150 1.67 18.31 8.41
CA ARG A 150 0.57 17.32 8.52
C ARG A 150 0.47 16.36 7.33
N ASP A 151 1.62 16.05 6.73
CA ASP A 151 1.79 15.20 5.57
C ASP A 151 3.03 14.31 5.72
N GLY A 152 3.28 13.47 4.73
CA GLY A 152 4.51 12.67 4.61
C GLY A 152 4.61 11.51 5.59
N ILE A 153 5.83 11.01 5.71
CA ILE A 153 6.21 9.85 6.53
C ILE A 153 7.20 10.32 7.60
N ASN A 154 7.16 9.71 8.77
CA ASN A 154 8.06 10.02 9.87
C ASN A 154 8.52 8.74 10.59
N LEU A 155 9.52 8.86 11.45
CA LEU A 155 10.11 7.73 12.17
C LEU A 155 9.09 6.93 13.01
N ARG A 156 8.06 7.58 13.55
CA ARG A 156 7.01 6.89 14.33
C ARG A 156 6.13 6.04 13.44
N THR A 157 5.74 6.60 12.28
CA THR A 157 4.97 5.86 11.28
C THR A 157 5.81 4.79 10.58
N ASP A 158 7.14 4.85 10.64
CA ASP A 158 8.06 3.79 10.21
C ASP A 158 8.29 2.69 11.28
N GLY A 159 7.54 2.70 12.37
CA GLY A 159 7.62 1.71 13.43
C GLY A 159 8.76 1.92 14.42
N SER A 160 9.39 3.09 14.45
CA SER A 160 10.38 3.45 15.47
C SER A 160 9.69 3.92 16.75
N SER A 161 10.19 3.47 17.92
CA SER A 161 9.60 3.81 19.22
C SER A 161 10.66 3.90 20.33
N GLY A 162 10.25 4.44 21.49
CA GLY A 162 11.08 4.48 22.69
C GLY A 162 12.38 5.28 22.53
N ILE A 163 13.46 4.80 23.13
CA ILE A 163 14.79 5.45 23.10
C ILE A 163 15.35 5.49 21.69
N MET A 164 15.12 4.42 20.90
CA MET A 164 15.58 4.35 19.51
C MET A 164 14.98 5.47 18.67
N LEU A 165 13.70 5.77 18.84
CA LEU A 165 13.06 6.90 18.15
C LEU A 165 13.79 8.21 18.43
N LYS A 166 14.11 8.52 19.70
CA LYS A 166 14.83 9.75 20.06
C LYS A 166 16.24 9.83 19.46
N ILE A 167 16.93 8.71 19.42
CA ILE A 167 18.25 8.62 18.78
C ILE A 167 18.12 8.88 17.28
N MET A 168 17.15 8.26 16.63
CA MET A 168 16.94 8.41 15.19
C MET A 168 16.44 9.82 14.82
N GLU A 169 15.58 10.44 15.63
CA GLU A 169 15.14 11.84 15.45
C GLU A 169 16.33 12.83 15.48
N PHE A 170 17.40 12.48 16.19
CA PHE A 170 18.63 13.29 16.25
C PHE A 170 19.57 13.03 15.07
N ILE A 171 19.59 11.82 14.53
CA ILE A 171 20.53 11.40 13.46
C ILE A 171 19.96 11.63 12.06
N VAL A 172 18.64 11.37 11.89
CA VAL A 172 17.99 11.46 10.57
C VAL A 172 17.64 12.91 10.28
N ASP A 173 18.27 13.47 9.27
CA ASP A 173 18.03 14.83 8.79
C ASP A 173 17.72 14.82 7.28
N GLU A 174 16.44 14.92 6.94
CA GLU A 174 15.98 15.00 5.55
C GLU A 174 16.42 16.29 4.85
N SER A 175 16.86 17.31 5.60
CA SER A 175 17.40 18.53 5.01
C SER A 175 18.82 18.37 4.45
N ASN A 176 19.49 17.24 4.79
CA ASN A 176 20.84 16.93 4.33
C ASN A 176 20.86 15.78 3.31
N PRO A 177 20.74 16.05 2.00
CA PRO A 177 20.73 15.02 0.97
C PRO A 177 21.99 14.12 0.99
N LYS A 178 23.17 14.66 1.31
CA LYS A 178 24.41 13.87 1.37
C LYS A 178 24.38 12.82 2.46
N SER A 179 23.82 13.15 3.62
CA SER A 179 23.66 12.20 4.72
C SER A 179 22.61 11.13 4.36
N TRP A 180 21.49 11.55 3.81
CA TRP A 180 20.40 10.65 3.37
C TRP A 180 20.88 9.63 2.34
N HIS A 181 21.61 10.08 1.31
CA HIS A 181 22.11 9.23 0.23
C HIS A 181 23.41 8.49 0.56
N SER A 182 23.96 8.62 1.78
CA SER A 182 25.17 7.89 2.18
C SER A 182 24.94 6.37 2.21
N ASP A 183 25.96 5.59 1.82
CA ASP A 183 25.91 4.13 1.88
C ASP A 183 25.59 3.62 3.29
N THR A 184 26.09 4.30 4.32
CA THR A 184 25.80 3.95 5.71
C THR A 184 24.32 4.06 6.02
N ALA A 185 23.65 5.16 5.62
CA ALA A 185 22.23 5.36 5.84
C ALA A 185 21.39 4.36 5.03
N LYS A 186 21.72 4.18 3.75
CA LYS A 186 21.04 3.21 2.86
C LYS A 186 21.14 1.79 3.40
N ASN A 187 22.34 1.35 3.78
CA ASN A 187 22.57 0.00 4.31
C ASN A 187 21.85 -0.22 5.66
N ALA A 188 21.84 0.78 6.55
CA ALA A 188 21.12 0.69 7.81
C ALA A 188 19.60 0.57 7.58
N PHE A 189 19.05 1.36 6.66
CA PHE A 189 17.64 1.29 6.26
C PHE A 189 17.30 -0.08 5.66
N LEU A 190 18.04 -0.54 4.66
CA LEU A 190 17.81 -1.82 3.98
C LEU A 190 17.93 -3.00 4.94
N LYS A 191 18.92 -2.99 5.85
CA LYS A 191 19.06 -4.03 6.88
C LYS A 191 17.81 -4.11 7.77
N ARG A 192 17.30 -2.97 8.24
CA ARG A 192 16.10 -2.92 9.07
C ARG A 192 14.85 -3.34 8.28
N TYR A 193 14.73 -2.88 7.03
CA TYR A 193 13.63 -3.26 6.15
C TYR A 193 13.62 -4.77 5.90
N ARG A 194 14.79 -5.36 5.61
CA ARG A 194 14.92 -6.82 5.45
C ARG A 194 14.43 -7.58 6.69
N GLN A 195 14.85 -7.17 7.87
CA GLN A 195 14.42 -7.81 9.11
C GLN A 195 12.90 -7.74 9.32
N LYS A 196 12.26 -6.62 8.93
CA LYS A 196 10.79 -6.49 8.97
C LYS A 196 10.14 -7.45 7.98
N MET A 197 10.63 -7.51 6.74
CA MET A 197 10.12 -8.41 5.71
C MET A 197 10.26 -9.88 6.12
N ASP A 198 11.39 -10.26 6.71
CA ASP A 198 11.62 -11.63 7.20
C ASP A 198 10.69 -12.04 8.35
N SER A 199 10.06 -11.08 9.04
CA SER A 199 9.08 -11.35 10.09
C SER A 199 7.63 -11.45 9.55
N ALA A 200 7.41 -11.30 8.25
CA ALA A 200 6.07 -11.39 7.68
C ALA A 200 5.49 -12.79 7.81
N GLU A 201 4.22 -12.86 8.20
CA GLU A 201 3.47 -14.10 8.45
C GLU A 201 2.76 -14.61 7.19
N GLY A 202 2.73 -13.81 6.15
CA GLY A 202 2.19 -14.09 4.83
C GLY A 202 2.33 -12.86 3.94
N VAL A 203 2.16 -13.06 2.63
CA VAL A 203 2.12 -11.98 1.65
C VAL A 203 0.86 -12.12 0.82
N VAL A 204 0.14 -11.03 0.63
CA VAL A 204 -1.11 -11.01 -0.12
C VAL A 204 -0.98 -10.12 -1.35
N MET A 205 -1.41 -10.63 -2.50
CA MET A 205 -1.35 -9.96 -3.79
C MET A 205 -2.75 -9.78 -4.37
N PHE A 206 -2.97 -8.61 -4.99
CA PHE A 206 -4.20 -8.25 -5.66
C PHE A 206 -3.97 -8.28 -7.18
N GLN A 207 -4.59 -9.22 -7.86
CA GLN A 207 -4.47 -9.44 -9.30
C GLN A 207 -5.74 -9.03 -10.02
N THR A 208 -5.59 -8.36 -11.18
CA THR A 208 -6.69 -8.09 -12.13
C THR A 208 -6.44 -8.80 -13.45
N ASP A 209 -7.49 -9.05 -14.23
CA ASP A 209 -7.39 -9.70 -15.54
C ASP A 209 -6.92 -8.72 -16.63
N THR A 210 -7.02 -7.42 -16.37
CA THR A 210 -6.58 -6.34 -17.24
C THR A 210 -5.83 -5.26 -16.44
N ASN A 211 -5.31 -4.23 -17.12
CA ASN A 211 -4.51 -3.17 -16.50
C ASN A 211 -5.01 -1.78 -16.92
N THR A 212 -6.28 -1.49 -16.64
CA THR A 212 -6.94 -0.22 -16.95
C THR A 212 -6.99 0.69 -15.72
N THR A 213 -7.27 1.99 -15.91
CA THR A 213 -7.48 2.93 -14.80
C THR A 213 -8.64 2.49 -13.91
N LEU A 214 -9.68 1.88 -14.49
CA LEU A 214 -10.79 1.32 -13.74
C LEU A 214 -10.36 0.13 -12.86
N ASP A 215 -9.45 -0.73 -13.33
CA ASP A 215 -8.87 -1.83 -12.54
C ASP A 215 -8.10 -1.29 -11.33
N TRP A 216 -7.33 -0.22 -11.52
CA TRP A 216 -6.58 0.40 -10.43
C TRP A 216 -7.49 0.96 -9.34
N LEU A 217 -8.55 1.70 -9.73
CA LEU A 217 -9.54 2.24 -8.79
C LEU A 217 -10.24 1.12 -8.00
N LYS A 218 -10.73 0.09 -8.69
CA LYS A 218 -11.43 -1.03 -8.06
C LYS A 218 -10.52 -1.90 -7.19
N THR A 219 -9.24 -2.03 -7.56
CA THR A 219 -8.26 -2.69 -6.69
C THR A 219 -8.08 -1.92 -5.39
N GLY A 220 -8.04 -0.60 -5.43
CA GLY A 220 -7.97 0.24 -4.23
C GLY A 220 -9.18 0.04 -3.31
N GLU A 221 -10.38 -0.12 -3.88
CA GLU A 221 -11.59 -0.42 -3.12
C GLU A 221 -11.51 -1.78 -2.44
N ASP A 222 -11.09 -2.83 -3.17
CA ASP A 222 -10.93 -4.18 -2.62
C ASP A 222 -9.81 -4.24 -1.58
N TYR A 223 -8.71 -3.49 -1.78
CA TYR A 223 -7.63 -3.37 -0.81
C TYR A 223 -8.11 -2.80 0.54
N VAL A 224 -8.89 -1.72 0.51
CA VAL A 224 -9.45 -1.15 1.76
C VAL A 224 -10.38 -2.15 2.45
N ARG A 225 -11.26 -2.81 1.72
CA ARG A 225 -12.12 -3.85 2.31
C ARG A 225 -11.31 -4.95 2.97
N PHE A 226 -10.26 -5.43 2.29
CA PHE A 226 -9.36 -6.44 2.83
C PHE A 226 -8.66 -5.94 4.10
N GLN A 227 -8.12 -4.71 4.08
CA GLN A 227 -7.46 -4.13 5.25
C GLN A 227 -8.41 -4.00 6.45
N LEU A 228 -9.65 -3.55 6.23
CA LEU A 228 -10.64 -3.42 7.28
C LEU A 228 -11.11 -4.79 7.81
N ALA A 229 -11.27 -5.77 6.92
CA ALA A 229 -11.62 -7.14 7.30
C ALA A 229 -10.50 -7.79 8.14
N ALA A 230 -9.24 -7.60 7.73
CA ALA A 230 -8.07 -8.07 8.47
C ALA A 230 -7.99 -7.43 9.85
N ASP A 231 -8.17 -6.10 9.96
CA ASP A 231 -8.19 -5.37 11.24
C ASP A 231 -9.26 -5.90 12.20
N GLN A 232 -10.48 -6.13 11.71
CA GLN A 232 -11.56 -6.72 12.52
C GLN A 232 -11.27 -8.14 13.01
N MET A 233 -10.31 -8.84 12.40
CA MET A 233 -9.87 -10.18 12.78
C MET A 233 -8.55 -10.17 13.56
N GLY A 234 -8.02 -8.98 13.89
CA GLY A 234 -6.80 -8.83 14.67
C GLY A 234 -5.50 -8.91 13.85
N PHE A 235 -5.60 -8.89 12.51
CA PHE A 235 -4.43 -8.85 11.63
C PHE A 235 -4.08 -7.41 11.24
N VAL A 236 -2.79 -7.17 11.06
CA VAL A 236 -2.26 -5.90 10.58
C VAL A 236 -1.49 -6.11 9.28
N ILE A 237 -1.51 -5.13 8.39
CA ILE A 237 -0.88 -5.22 7.07
C ILE A 237 0.05 -4.05 6.79
N HIS A 238 1.01 -4.27 5.88
CA HIS A 238 1.94 -3.28 5.35
C HIS A 238 1.99 -3.36 3.82
N PRO A 239 1.64 -2.30 3.09
CA PRO A 239 1.80 -2.27 1.65
C PRO A 239 3.24 -2.44 1.20
N VAL A 240 3.49 -3.35 0.24
CA VAL A 240 4.80 -3.66 -0.34
C VAL A 240 4.70 -3.60 -1.86
N SER A 241 4.76 -2.39 -2.41
CA SER A 241 4.48 -2.14 -3.83
C SER A 241 5.72 -1.72 -4.65
N GLN A 242 6.93 -1.78 -4.09
CA GLN A 242 8.16 -1.31 -4.76
C GLN A 242 8.41 -2.02 -6.08
N VAL A 243 8.38 -3.36 -6.08
CA VAL A 243 8.59 -4.17 -7.30
C VAL A 243 7.52 -3.95 -8.37
N LEU A 244 6.41 -3.34 -8.01
CA LEU A 244 5.29 -3.02 -8.91
C LEU A 244 5.42 -1.65 -9.57
N GLN A 245 6.40 -0.83 -9.17
CA GLN A 245 6.62 0.50 -9.74
C GLN A 245 7.12 0.41 -11.19
N GLU A 246 6.75 1.39 -12.02
CA GLU A 246 6.89 1.33 -13.47
C GLU A 246 7.91 2.36 -13.99
N TYR A 247 9.13 2.33 -13.45
CA TYR A 247 10.27 3.08 -13.96
C TYR A 247 11.37 2.12 -14.47
N PRO A 248 12.25 2.56 -15.38
CA PRO A 248 13.15 1.67 -16.14
C PRO A 248 14.03 0.76 -15.29
N GLU A 249 14.57 1.26 -14.17
CA GLU A 249 15.46 0.51 -13.28
C GLU A 249 14.74 -0.69 -12.62
N MET A 250 13.42 -0.64 -12.50
CA MET A 250 12.60 -1.71 -11.93
C MET A 250 12.18 -2.77 -12.97
N ASP A 251 12.25 -2.49 -14.27
CA ASP A 251 11.67 -3.33 -15.33
C ASP A 251 12.13 -4.78 -15.27
N ALA A 252 13.42 -5.03 -15.12
CA ALA A 252 13.97 -6.38 -15.07
C ALA A 252 13.46 -7.16 -13.85
N LEU A 253 13.36 -6.49 -12.69
CA LEU A 253 12.88 -7.13 -11.47
C LEU A 253 11.38 -7.36 -11.53
N ARG A 254 10.62 -6.40 -12.08
CA ARG A 254 9.17 -6.53 -12.29
C ARG A 254 8.83 -7.70 -13.20
N THR A 255 9.62 -7.93 -14.25
CA THR A 255 9.48 -9.10 -15.12
C THR A 255 9.68 -10.41 -14.35
N LYS A 256 10.78 -10.54 -13.59
CA LYS A 256 11.02 -11.70 -12.73
C LYS A 256 9.91 -11.93 -11.71
N PHE A 257 9.38 -10.84 -11.15
CA PHE A 257 8.26 -10.92 -10.22
C PHE A 257 6.99 -11.45 -10.88
N ALA A 258 6.65 -10.97 -12.08
CA ALA A 258 5.51 -11.46 -12.85
C ALA A 258 5.66 -12.96 -13.21
N GLU A 259 6.85 -13.39 -13.60
CA GLU A 259 7.18 -14.81 -13.85
C GLU A 259 7.01 -15.65 -12.57
N LEU A 260 7.53 -15.17 -11.42
CA LEU A 260 7.38 -15.85 -10.12
C LEU A 260 5.91 -16.03 -9.75
N MET A 261 5.09 -15.01 -10.01
CA MET A 261 3.65 -15.03 -9.74
C MET A 261 2.83 -15.78 -10.79
N GLY A 262 3.45 -16.21 -11.90
CA GLY A 262 2.75 -16.85 -13.01
C GLY A 262 1.73 -15.93 -13.69
N VAL A 263 1.98 -14.62 -13.70
CA VAL A 263 1.09 -13.61 -14.26
C VAL A 263 1.68 -13.05 -15.55
N SER A 264 0.88 -13.05 -16.62
CA SER A 264 1.24 -12.51 -17.93
C SER A 264 0.16 -11.54 -18.44
N GLU A 265 0.57 -10.62 -19.28
CA GLU A 265 -0.36 -9.69 -19.94
C GLU A 265 -1.55 -10.44 -20.59
N PRO A 266 -2.79 -9.92 -20.51
CA PRO A 266 -3.12 -8.58 -19.98
C PRO A 266 -3.32 -8.53 -18.46
N ALA A 267 -3.23 -9.66 -17.73
CA ALA A 267 -3.37 -9.69 -16.29
C ALA A 267 -2.21 -8.98 -15.57
N LYS A 268 -2.46 -8.40 -14.40
CA LYS A 268 -1.48 -7.63 -13.65
C LYS A 268 -1.65 -7.81 -12.14
N ILE A 269 -0.53 -7.89 -11.41
CA ILE A 269 -0.55 -7.64 -9.96
C ILE A 269 -0.58 -6.13 -9.75
N GLN A 270 -1.59 -5.64 -9.09
CA GLN A 270 -1.83 -4.21 -8.85
C GLN A 270 -1.29 -3.75 -7.51
N MET A 271 -1.37 -4.60 -6.49
CA MET A 271 -1.03 -4.26 -5.11
C MET A 271 -0.46 -5.49 -4.40
N GLY A 272 0.45 -5.26 -3.43
CA GLY A 272 0.97 -6.26 -2.51
C GLY A 272 0.96 -5.76 -1.06
N VAL A 273 0.70 -6.63 -0.13
CA VAL A 273 0.73 -6.36 1.33
C VAL A 273 1.30 -7.55 2.10
#